data_7bf4d829ab7b97342f9caf58b2f2ce9c
#
_entry.id   7bf4d829ab7b97342f9caf58b2f2ce9c
#
_cell.length_a   1.000
_cell.length_b   1.000
_cell.length_c   1.000
_cell.angle_alpha   90.00
_cell.angle_beta   90.00
_cell.angle_gamma   90.00
#
_symmetry.space_group_name_H-M   'P 1'
#
loop_
_entity.id
_entity.type
_entity.pdbx_description
1 polymer ?
#
loop_
_entity_poly.entity_id
_entity_poly.type
_entity_poly.pdbx_seq_one_letter_code
_entity_poly.pdbx_strand_id
1 'polypeptide(L)'
;FGLPPLVGYLIAGFVLNALGVGDHAKLSAIGELGVTLLLFTIGLKLDVRALLRPVIWAGTTLHMLITVAVFGTTLYWFSLAGLAFFADIDLGAALLIGFALSFSSTVFAVKALEEKGEYTSGYGQLAIGVLIMQDIIAVVFLAASSGKLPSPWALSLFLLIPLRHVLMKMLDRAGHSELQILYGIAMAFGGWA
;
A
#
# COMPACT_ATOMS: atom_id res chain seq x y z
N PHE A 1 -12.13 24.40 -5.37
CA PHE A 1 -12.11 23.50 -6.54
C PHE A 1 -12.53 22.06 -6.20
N GLY A 2 -12.78 21.70 -4.92
CA GLY A 2 -13.22 20.35 -4.50
C GLY A 2 -12.20 19.22 -4.73
N LEU A 3 -10.94 19.57 -5.04
CA LEU A 3 -9.87 18.58 -5.18
C LEU A 3 -9.32 18.20 -3.80
N PRO A 4 -8.99 16.90 -3.57
CA PRO A 4 -8.33 16.49 -2.35
C PRO A 4 -7.01 17.25 -2.13
N PRO A 5 -6.67 17.67 -0.89
CA PRO A 5 -5.43 18.36 -0.58
C PRO A 5 -4.18 17.64 -1.08
N LEU A 6 -4.21 16.31 -1.15
CA LEU A 6 -3.14 15.48 -1.69
C LEU A 6 -2.75 15.86 -3.13
N VAL A 7 -3.74 16.18 -3.98
CA VAL A 7 -3.48 16.62 -5.36
C VAL A 7 -2.73 17.97 -5.37
N GLY A 8 -3.09 18.88 -4.46
CA GLY A 8 -2.38 20.14 -4.27
C GLY A 8 -0.91 19.93 -3.86
N TYR A 9 -0.65 19.00 -2.94
CA TYR A 9 0.72 18.66 -2.52
C TYR A 9 1.55 18.04 -3.64
N LEU A 10 0.93 17.17 -4.48
CA LEU A 10 1.60 16.61 -5.66
C LEU A 10 2.00 17.70 -6.65
N ILE A 11 1.07 18.60 -7.00
CA ILE A 11 1.36 19.72 -7.90
C ILE A 11 2.47 20.61 -7.33
N ALA A 12 2.38 20.95 -6.04
CA ALA A 12 3.42 21.73 -5.37
C ALA A 12 4.79 21.04 -5.42
N GLY A 13 4.84 19.72 -5.20
CA GLY A 13 6.06 18.93 -5.29
C GLY A 13 6.70 18.99 -6.69
N PHE A 14 5.91 18.85 -7.75
CA PHE A 14 6.40 18.98 -9.13
C PHE A 14 6.91 20.40 -9.44
N VAL A 15 6.20 21.43 -8.99
CA VAL A 15 6.64 22.81 -9.18
C VAL A 15 7.95 23.09 -8.44
N LEU A 16 8.07 22.70 -7.19
CA LEU A 16 9.29 22.86 -6.40
C LEU A 16 10.48 22.12 -7.03
N ASN A 17 10.27 20.91 -7.52
CA ASN A 17 11.29 20.13 -8.22
C ASN A 17 11.72 20.85 -9.51
N ALA A 18 10.80 21.37 -10.31
CA ALA A 18 11.10 22.11 -11.53
C ALA A 18 11.86 23.43 -11.26
N LEU A 19 11.64 24.04 -10.09
CA LEU A 19 12.35 25.24 -9.66
C LEU A 19 13.71 24.93 -9.02
N GLY A 20 14.08 23.65 -8.89
CA GLY A 20 15.34 23.25 -8.25
C GLY A 20 15.36 23.52 -6.73
N VAL A 21 14.20 23.72 -6.12
CA VAL A 21 14.08 24.01 -4.69
C VAL A 21 13.91 22.70 -3.92
N GLY A 22 14.81 22.44 -3.02
CA GLY A 22 14.71 21.34 -2.06
C GLY A 22 15.90 20.39 -2.08
N ASP A 23 16.20 19.87 -0.90
CA ASP A 23 17.16 18.77 -0.71
C ASP A 23 16.40 17.45 -0.89
N HIS A 24 16.60 16.82 -2.05
CA HIS A 24 15.90 15.57 -2.38
C HIS A 24 16.10 14.48 -1.34
N ALA A 25 17.29 14.39 -0.72
CA ALA A 25 17.57 13.36 0.28
C ALA A 25 16.75 13.59 1.56
N LYS A 26 16.66 14.83 2.02
CA LYS A 26 15.86 15.17 3.20
C LYS A 26 14.36 15.02 2.96
N LEU A 27 13.88 15.44 1.77
CA LEU A 27 12.48 15.30 1.39
C LEU A 27 12.08 13.82 1.28
N SER A 28 12.94 12.97 0.71
CA SER A 28 12.72 11.52 0.65
C SER A 28 12.61 10.92 2.05
N ALA A 29 13.55 11.23 2.95
CA ALA A 29 13.53 10.72 4.31
C ALA A 29 12.25 11.13 5.08
N ILE A 30 11.81 12.39 4.95
CA ILE A 30 10.55 12.85 5.56
C ILE A 30 9.36 12.14 4.93
N GLY A 31 9.36 11.96 3.61
CA GLY A 31 8.31 11.22 2.90
C GLY A 31 8.20 9.76 3.37
N GLU A 32 9.33 9.06 3.49
CA GLU A 32 9.38 7.68 4.00
C GLU A 32 8.84 7.56 5.44
N LEU A 33 9.20 8.52 6.30
CA LEU A 33 8.64 8.61 7.65
C LEU A 33 7.12 8.78 7.63
N GLY A 34 6.62 9.69 6.78
CA GLY A 34 5.19 9.94 6.62
C GLY A 34 4.43 8.70 6.14
N VAL A 35 4.95 8.01 5.12
CA VAL A 35 4.36 6.77 4.59
C VAL A 35 4.39 5.66 5.65
N THR A 36 5.50 5.49 6.38
CA THR A 36 5.61 4.48 7.45
C THR A 36 4.58 4.71 8.53
N LEU A 37 4.43 5.95 9.02
CA LEU A 37 3.43 6.28 10.04
C LEU A 37 2.00 6.09 9.54
N LEU A 38 1.73 6.43 8.27
CA LEU A 38 0.42 6.22 7.68
C LEU A 38 0.09 4.73 7.59
N LEU A 39 1.00 3.92 7.06
CA LEU A 39 0.81 2.47 6.96
C LEU A 39 0.66 1.82 8.34
N PHE A 40 1.42 2.27 9.32
CA PHE A 40 1.28 1.83 10.71
C PHE A 40 -0.12 2.16 11.26
N THR A 41 -0.60 3.38 11.04
CA THR A 41 -1.94 3.81 11.48
C THR A 41 -3.05 3.00 10.82
N ILE A 42 -2.92 2.71 9.52
CA ILE A 42 -3.84 1.84 8.78
C ILE A 42 -3.81 0.42 9.37
N GLY A 43 -2.60 -0.10 9.63
CA GLY A 43 -2.42 -1.43 10.23
C GLY A 43 -3.07 -1.57 11.61
N LEU A 44 -2.99 -0.53 12.44
CA LEU A 44 -3.65 -0.52 13.76
C LEU A 44 -5.19 -0.58 13.66
N LYS A 45 -5.75 0.02 12.64
CA LYS A 45 -7.21 0.06 12.41
C LYS A 45 -7.72 -1.16 11.62
N LEU A 46 -6.81 -2.00 11.12
CA LEU A 46 -7.15 -3.12 10.25
C LEU A 46 -7.86 -4.23 11.03
N ASP A 47 -9.04 -4.61 10.56
CA ASP A 47 -9.67 -5.86 10.98
C ASP A 47 -9.19 -7.01 10.10
N VAL A 48 -8.24 -7.80 10.61
CA VAL A 48 -7.69 -8.98 9.91
C VAL A 48 -8.79 -9.99 9.53
N ARG A 49 -9.86 -10.08 10.33
CA ARG A 49 -10.98 -10.97 10.02
C ARG A 49 -11.75 -10.50 8.80
N ALA A 50 -11.80 -9.19 8.56
CA ALA A 50 -12.41 -8.64 7.37
C ALA A 50 -11.70 -9.11 6.09
N LEU A 51 -10.38 -9.24 6.11
CA LEU A 51 -9.60 -9.73 4.96
C LEU A 51 -9.95 -11.17 4.57
N LEU A 52 -10.41 -11.99 5.51
CA LEU A 52 -10.84 -13.36 5.26
C LEU A 52 -12.23 -13.45 4.61
N ARG A 53 -12.94 -12.32 4.50
CA ARG A 53 -14.27 -12.31 3.85
C ARG A 53 -14.13 -12.62 2.37
N PRO A 54 -14.94 -13.58 1.85
CA PRO A 54 -14.85 -13.98 0.44
C PRO A 54 -14.99 -12.81 -0.54
N VAL A 55 -15.79 -11.81 -0.19
CA VAL A 55 -16.01 -10.62 -1.02
C VAL A 55 -14.72 -9.81 -1.22
N ILE A 56 -13.81 -9.82 -0.26
CA ILE A 56 -12.54 -9.09 -0.35
C ILE A 56 -11.54 -9.89 -1.20
N TRP A 57 -11.18 -11.09 -0.77
CA TRP A 57 -10.13 -11.83 -1.49
C TRP A 57 -10.56 -12.27 -2.89
N ALA A 58 -11.82 -12.72 -3.06
CA ALA A 58 -12.31 -13.12 -4.39
C ALA A 58 -12.53 -11.88 -5.28
N GLY A 59 -13.06 -10.79 -4.73
CA GLY A 59 -13.23 -9.53 -5.45
C GLY A 59 -11.91 -8.94 -5.90
N THR A 60 -10.88 -8.94 -5.03
CA THR A 60 -9.53 -8.48 -5.37
C THR A 60 -8.93 -9.34 -6.47
N THR A 61 -8.96 -10.67 -6.31
CA THR A 61 -8.38 -11.60 -7.29
C THR A 61 -9.07 -11.44 -8.64
N LEU A 62 -10.40 -11.38 -8.66
CA LEU A 62 -11.16 -11.21 -9.90
C LEU A 62 -10.84 -9.86 -10.56
N HIS A 63 -10.81 -8.77 -9.79
CA HIS A 63 -10.45 -7.46 -10.31
C HIS A 63 -9.04 -7.46 -10.93
N MET A 64 -8.06 -8.00 -10.23
CA MET A 64 -6.69 -8.09 -10.74
C MET A 64 -6.60 -8.95 -11.99
N LEU A 65 -7.24 -10.11 -12.02
CA LEU A 65 -7.27 -10.98 -13.22
C LEU A 65 -7.88 -10.28 -14.43
N ILE A 66 -9.01 -9.58 -14.25
CA ILE A 66 -9.65 -8.82 -15.33
C ILE A 66 -8.72 -7.70 -15.80
N THR A 67 -8.12 -6.96 -14.88
CA THR A 67 -7.21 -5.85 -15.22
C THR A 67 -5.98 -6.36 -15.97
N VAL A 68 -5.35 -7.44 -15.49
CA VAL A 68 -4.21 -8.08 -16.17
C VAL A 68 -4.61 -8.57 -17.55
N ALA A 69 -5.76 -9.23 -17.69
CA ALA A 69 -6.24 -9.71 -18.98
C ALA A 69 -6.49 -8.54 -19.95
N VAL A 70 -7.20 -7.50 -19.51
CA VAL A 70 -7.54 -6.35 -20.37
C VAL A 70 -6.29 -5.58 -20.78
N PHE A 71 -5.49 -5.12 -19.81
CA PHE A 71 -4.31 -4.30 -20.11
C PHE A 71 -3.20 -5.13 -20.74
N GLY A 72 -2.95 -6.35 -20.26
CA GLY A 72 -1.93 -7.22 -20.84
C GLY A 72 -2.22 -7.58 -22.28
N THR A 73 -3.46 -7.98 -22.61
CA THR A 73 -3.84 -8.28 -24.00
C THR A 73 -3.80 -7.02 -24.87
N THR A 74 -4.26 -5.88 -24.37
CA THR A 74 -4.22 -4.61 -25.13
C THR A 74 -2.79 -4.21 -25.47
N LEU A 75 -1.86 -4.26 -24.49
CA LEU A 75 -0.45 -3.96 -24.71
C LEU A 75 0.20 -4.92 -25.70
N TYR A 76 -0.11 -6.20 -25.59
CA TYR A 76 0.39 -7.21 -26.52
C TYR A 76 -0.16 -6.99 -27.95
N TRP A 77 -1.43 -6.60 -28.08
CA TRP A 77 -2.01 -6.23 -29.37
C TRP A 77 -1.32 -5.00 -30.00
N PHE A 78 -0.95 -4.00 -29.20
CA PHE A 78 -0.19 -2.84 -29.68
C PHE A 78 1.21 -3.24 -30.16
N SER A 79 1.85 -4.20 -29.50
CA SER A 79 3.11 -4.78 -29.94
C SER A 79 2.95 -5.49 -31.31
N LEU A 80 1.94 -6.35 -31.45
CA LEU A 80 1.65 -7.03 -32.74
C LEU A 80 1.27 -6.09 -33.86
N ALA A 81 0.62 -4.96 -33.55
CA ALA A 81 0.27 -3.92 -34.52
C ALA A 81 1.49 -3.09 -34.99
N GLY A 82 2.68 -3.34 -34.42
CA GLY A 82 3.92 -2.66 -34.82
C GLY A 82 3.99 -1.21 -34.36
N LEU A 83 3.28 -0.83 -33.32
CA LEU A 83 3.40 0.50 -32.70
C LEU A 83 4.80 0.65 -32.10
N ALA A 84 5.59 1.59 -32.58
CA ALA A 84 7.01 1.73 -32.27
C ALA A 84 7.33 1.75 -30.77
N PHE A 85 6.45 2.34 -29.95
CA PHE A 85 6.64 2.40 -28.52
C PHE A 85 6.45 1.04 -27.80
N PHE A 86 5.77 0.08 -28.46
CA PHE A 86 5.41 -1.22 -27.89
C PHE A 86 6.08 -2.40 -28.62
N ALA A 87 6.94 -2.13 -29.61
CA ALA A 87 7.45 -3.15 -30.55
C ALA A 87 8.22 -4.30 -29.85
N ASP A 88 8.86 -4.03 -28.73
CA ASP A 88 9.69 -4.99 -28.00
C ASP A 88 8.97 -5.66 -26.81
N ILE A 89 7.65 -5.44 -26.67
CA ILE A 89 6.88 -6.01 -25.55
C ILE A 89 6.36 -7.40 -25.95
N ASP A 90 6.93 -8.43 -25.35
CA ASP A 90 6.42 -9.80 -25.44
C ASP A 90 5.18 -9.99 -24.56
N LEU A 91 4.52 -11.14 -24.70
CA LEU A 91 3.33 -11.45 -23.90
C LEU A 91 3.62 -11.47 -22.40
N GLY A 92 4.80 -11.95 -21.98
CA GLY A 92 5.19 -11.98 -20.57
C GLY A 92 5.32 -10.58 -19.98
N ALA A 93 6.03 -9.69 -20.67
CA ALA A 93 6.18 -8.30 -20.30
C ALA A 93 4.84 -7.57 -20.30
N ALA A 94 3.98 -7.79 -21.30
CA ALA A 94 2.64 -7.21 -21.38
C ALA A 94 1.77 -7.61 -20.19
N LEU A 95 1.75 -8.89 -19.81
CA LEU A 95 1.03 -9.39 -18.64
C LEU A 95 1.60 -8.85 -17.34
N LEU A 96 2.92 -8.73 -17.23
CA LEU A 96 3.58 -8.18 -16.06
C LEU A 96 3.24 -6.68 -15.86
N ILE A 97 3.22 -5.92 -16.95
CA ILE A 97 2.78 -4.52 -16.93
C ILE A 97 1.29 -4.46 -16.55
N GLY A 98 0.44 -5.30 -17.13
CA GLY A 98 -0.96 -5.40 -16.75
C GLY A 98 -1.15 -5.72 -15.25
N PHE A 99 -0.30 -6.59 -14.70
CA PHE A 99 -0.27 -6.91 -13.28
C PHE A 99 0.14 -5.67 -12.44
N ALA A 100 1.19 -4.95 -12.85
CA ALA A 100 1.59 -3.72 -12.19
C ALA A 100 0.48 -2.65 -12.21
N LEU A 101 -0.26 -2.54 -13.32
CA LEU A 101 -1.39 -1.60 -13.46
C LEU A 101 -2.63 -2.03 -12.66
N SER A 102 -2.69 -3.25 -12.16
CA SER A 102 -3.82 -3.72 -11.34
C SER A 102 -3.77 -3.23 -9.89
N PHE A 103 -2.64 -2.67 -9.46
CA PHE A 103 -2.48 -2.13 -8.11
C PHE A 103 -3.04 -0.71 -8.01
N SER A 104 -3.63 -0.41 -6.86
CA SER A 104 -4.16 0.91 -6.54
C SER A 104 -3.40 1.51 -5.35
N SER A 105 -3.36 2.85 -5.25
CA SER A 105 -2.70 3.53 -4.15
C SER A 105 -3.51 3.47 -2.87
N THR A 106 -3.05 2.69 -1.90
CA THR A 106 -3.65 2.59 -0.55
C THR A 106 -3.66 3.95 0.14
N VAL A 107 -2.56 4.70 0.04
CA VAL A 107 -2.41 6.04 0.65
C VAL A 107 -3.46 7.02 0.10
N PHE A 108 -3.61 7.07 -1.22
CA PHE A 108 -4.57 7.97 -1.86
C PHE A 108 -6.01 7.62 -1.47
N ALA A 109 -6.37 6.34 -1.53
CA ALA A 109 -7.73 5.89 -1.23
C ALA A 109 -8.10 6.14 0.24
N VAL A 110 -7.19 5.84 1.18
CA VAL A 110 -7.43 6.09 2.61
C VAL A 110 -7.62 7.57 2.87
N LYS A 111 -6.77 8.44 2.31
CA LYS A 111 -6.91 9.88 2.48
C LYS A 111 -8.21 10.40 1.90
N ALA A 112 -8.61 9.95 0.72
CA ALA A 112 -9.87 10.33 0.11
C ALA A 112 -11.09 9.90 0.96
N LEU A 113 -11.04 8.71 1.56
CA LEU A 113 -12.09 8.20 2.46
C LEU A 113 -12.13 8.98 3.79
N GLU A 114 -10.96 9.32 4.36
CA GLU A 114 -10.87 10.12 5.58
C GLU A 114 -11.45 11.53 5.37
N GLU A 115 -11.10 12.19 4.27
CA GLU A 115 -11.58 13.54 3.92
C GLU A 115 -13.10 13.59 3.73
N LYS A 116 -13.70 12.50 3.24
CA LYS A 116 -15.15 12.37 3.08
C LYS A 116 -15.86 11.89 4.34
N GLY A 117 -15.13 11.52 5.40
CA GLY A 117 -15.71 10.91 6.60
C GLY A 117 -16.25 9.49 6.38
N GLU A 118 -15.81 8.82 5.30
CA GLU A 118 -16.33 7.54 4.84
C GLU A 118 -15.41 6.36 5.18
N TYR A 119 -14.33 6.61 5.91
CA TYR A 119 -13.35 5.60 6.31
C TYR A 119 -13.96 4.40 7.03
N THR A 120 -14.96 4.64 7.90
CA THR A 120 -15.65 3.59 8.69
C THR A 120 -16.90 3.06 8.00
N SER A 121 -17.26 3.56 6.81
CA SER A 121 -18.40 3.07 6.04
C SER A 121 -18.17 1.64 5.54
N GLY A 122 -19.24 0.91 5.27
CA GLY A 122 -19.14 -0.47 4.78
C GLY A 122 -18.33 -0.60 3.50
N TYR A 123 -18.50 0.30 2.54
CA TYR A 123 -17.74 0.31 1.30
C TYR A 123 -16.31 0.84 1.50
N GLY A 124 -16.08 1.77 2.43
CA GLY A 124 -14.75 2.23 2.79
C GLY A 124 -13.90 1.09 3.37
N GLN A 125 -14.46 0.31 4.28
CA GLN A 125 -13.79 -0.87 4.83
C GLN A 125 -13.54 -1.95 3.76
N LEU A 126 -14.48 -2.15 2.81
CA LEU A 126 -14.27 -3.04 1.68
C LEU A 126 -13.13 -2.56 0.77
N ALA A 127 -13.12 -1.27 0.44
CA ALA A 127 -12.07 -0.67 -0.40
C ALA A 127 -10.69 -0.84 0.24
N ILE A 128 -10.55 -0.53 1.54
CA ILE A 128 -9.30 -0.71 2.29
C ILE A 128 -8.89 -2.18 2.31
N GLY A 129 -9.84 -3.10 2.54
CA GLY A 129 -9.59 -4.53 2.52
C GLY A 129 -9.08 -5.02 1.17
N VAL A 130 -9.64 -4.55 0.05
CA VAL A 130 -9.18 -4.85 -1.31
C VAL A 130 -7.75 -4.36 -1.53
N LEU A 131 -7.45 -3.11 -1.15
CA LEU A 131 -6.12 -2.52 -1.31
C LEU A 131 -5.05 -3.30 -0.53
N ILE A 132 -5.33 -3.65 0.73
CA ILE A 132 -4.40 -4.44 1.53
C ILE A 132 -4.21 -5.85 0.94
N MET A 133 -5.27 -6.45 0.40
CA MET A 133 -5.16 -7.74 -0.26
C MET A 133 -4.29 -7.64 -1.53
N GLN A 134 -4.38 -6.55 -2.30
CA GLN A 134 -3.48 -6.27 -3.41
C GLN A 134 -2.02 -6.21 -2.93
N ASP A 135 -1.74 -5.48 -1.84
CA ASP A 135 -0.39 -5.38 -1.27
C ASP A 135 0.15 -6.75 -0.84
N ILE A 136 -0.69 -7.61 -0.23
CA ILE A 136 -0.31 -8.99 0.11
C ILE A 136 0.04 -9.80 -1.14
N ILE A 137 -0.78 -9.70 -2.20
CA ILE A 137 -0.52 -10.37 -3.49
C ILE A 137 0.79 -9.89 -4.11
N ALA A 138 1.09 -8.57 -4.04
CA ALA A 138 2.35 -8.01 -4.50
C ALA A 138 3.55 -8.62 -3.77
N VAL A 139 3.49 -8.68 -2.43
CA VAL A 139 4.57 -9.27 -1.61
C VAL A 139 4.78 -10.75 -1.94
N VAL A 140 3.70 -11.52 -2.07
CA VAL A 140 3.77 -12.93 -2.46
C VAL A 140 4.38 -13.09 -3.85
N PHE A 141 3.97 -12.27 -4.81
CA PHE A 141 4.51 -12.27 -6.17
C PHE A 141 6.01 -11.94 -6.17
N LEU A 142 6.43 -10.88 -5.47
CA LEU A 142 7.83 -10.48 -5.37
C LEU A 142 8.69 -11.54 -4.68
N ALA A 143 8.19 -12.16 -3.62
CA ALA A 143 8.88 -13.25 -2.96
C ALA A 143 9.06 -14.47 -3.88
N ALA A 144 8.02 -14.83 -4.62
CA ALA A 144 8.07 -15.95 -5.56
C ALA A 144 8.98 -15.65 -6.77
N SER A 145 8.92 -14.44 -7.34
CA SER A 145 9.70 -14.04 -8.51
C SER A 145 11.18 -13.85 -8.21
N SER A 146 11.51 -13.40 -6.99
CA SER A 146 12.92 -13.19 -6.58
C SER A 146 13.67 -14.51 -6.29
N GLY A 147 12.98 -15.62 -6.20
CA GLY A 147 13.55 -16.92 -5.80
C GLY A 147 14.14 -16.92 -4.38
N LYS A 148 13.94 -15.85 -3.62
CA LYS A 148 14.40 -15.72 -2.24
C LYS A 148 13.31 -16.24 -1.31
N LEU A 149 13.57 -17.36 -0.67
CA LEU A 149 12.73 -17.81 0.43
C LEU A 149 12.80 -16.77 1.56
N PRO A 150 11.65 -16.47 2.21
CA PRO A 150 11.66 -15.63 3.38
C PRO A 150 12.68 -16.14 4.40
N SER A 151 13.44 -15.24 5.01
CA SER A 151 14.35 -15.62 6.08
C SER A 151 13.59 -16.41 7.17
N PRO A 152 14.18 -17.45 7.78
CA PRO A 152 13.57 -18.14 8.92
C PRO A 152 13.14 -17.16 10.03
N TRP A 153 13.81 -16.03 10.14
CA TRP A 153 13.43 -14.95 11.06
C TRP A 153 12.07 -14.32 10.76
N ALA A 154 11.56 -14.45 9.52
CA ALA A 154 10.21 -14.01 9.20
C ALA A 154 9.14 -14.75 10.01
N LEU A 155 9.43 -15.99 10.48
CA LEU A 155 8.54 -16.70 11.39
C LEU A 155 8.40 -16.01 12.74
N SER A 156 9.37 -15.19 13.14
CA SER A 156 9.27 -14.40 14.39
C SER A 156 8.13 -13.37 14.35
N LEU A 157 7.66 -12.99 13.15
CA LEU A 157 6.48 -12.10 13.00
C LEU A 157 5.21 -12.75 13.58
N PHE A 158 5.10 -14.09 13.58
CA PHE A 158 3.99 -14.77 14.23
C PHE A 158 3.98 -14.57 15.75
N LEU A 159 5.13 -14.26 16.34
CA LEU A 159 5.23 -13.92 17.76
C LEU A 159 4.52 -12.59 18.10
N LEU A 160 4.31 -11.71 17.11
CA LEU A 160 3.54 -10.48 17.28
C LEU A 160 2.07 -10.75 17.61
N ILE A 161 1.52 -11.90 17.22
CA ILE A 161 0.11 -12.26 17.50
C ILE A 161 -0.13 -12.38 19.02
N PRO A 162 0.61 -13.19 19.80
CA PRO A 162 0.46 -13.22 21.25
C PRO A 162 1.02 -11.94 21.90
N LEU A 163 2.08 -11.34 21.35
CA LEU A 163 2.69 -10.12 21.86
C LEU A 163 1.74 -8.93 21.82
N ARG A 164 0.79 -8.91 20.86
CA ARG A 164 -0.27 -7.89 20.77
C ARG A 164 -0.96 -7.64 22.11
N HIS A 165 -1.27 -8.70 22.85
CA HIS A 165 -1.96 -8.55 24.14
C HIS A 165 -1.09 -7.84 25.20
N VAL A 166 0.22 -8.11 25.17
CA VAL A 166 1.18 -7.45 26.06
C VAL A 166 1.34 -5.98 25.65
N LEU A 167 1.49 -5.72 24.35
CA LEU A 167 1.64 -4.37 23.80
C LEU A 167 0.40 -3.51 24.08
N MET A 168 -0.80 -4.07 23.94
CA MET A 168 -2.05 -3.38 24.28
C MET A 168 -2.11 -3.05 25.77
N LYS A 169 -1.75 -3.98 26.65
CA LYS A 169 -1.68 -3.72 28.10
C LYS A 169 -0.66 -2.65 28.47
N MET A 170 0.47 -2.60 27.77
CA MET A 170 1.47 -1.54 27.94
C MET A 170 0.93 -0.19 27.48
N LEU A 171 0.23 -0.17 26.34
CA LEU A 171 -0.42 1.04 25.82
C LEU A 171 -1.47 1.58 26.79
N ASP A 172 -2.31 0.70 27.35
CA ASP A 172 -3.32 1.08 28.35
C ASP A 172 -2.68 1.64 29.64
N ARG A 173 -1.50 1.14 30.02
CA ARG A 173 -0.73 1.62 31.18
C ARG A 173 0.04 2.91 30.91
N ALA A 174 0.33 3.24 29.67
CA ALA A 174 1.02 4.48 29.31
C ALA A 174 0.18 5.75 29.60
N GLY A 175 -1.10 5.58 29.96
CA GLY A 175 -1.93 6.60 30.59
C GLY A 175 -2.48 7.62 29.61
N HIS A 176 -1.88 8.77 29.38
CA HIS A 176 -2.46 9.90 28.64
C HIS A 176 -1.86 10.11 27.27
N SER A 177 -2.60 10.77 26.40
CA SER A 177 -2.45 10.89 24.94
C SER A 177 -1.03 11.10 24.40
N GLU A 178 -0.17 11.84 25.07
CA GLU A 178 1.20 12.14 24.61
C GLU A 178 2.12 10.92 24.68
N LEU A 179 2.06 10.16 25.79
CA LEU A 179 2.83 8.93 25.95
C LEU A 179 2.36 7.83 25.02
N GLN A 180 1.08 7.79 24.68
CA GLN A 180 0.54 6.86 23.67
C GLN A 180 1.06 7.16 22.27
N ILE A 181 1.18 8.44 21.91
CA ILE A 181 1.76 8.87 20.64
C ILE A 181 3.24 8.49 20.57
N LEU A 182 4.01 8.78 21.62
CA LEU A 182 5.44 8.40 21.69
C LEU A 182 5.63 6.89 21.65
N TYR A 183 4.77 6.13 22.35
CA TYR A 183 4.78 4.67 22.28
C TYR A 183 4.47 4.16 20.85
N GLY A 184 3.48 4.73 20.19
CA GLY A 184 3.15 4.40 18.80
C GLY A 184 4.31 4.67 17.84
N ILE A 185 4.96 5.82 18.00
CA ILE A 185 6.16 6.18 17.22
C ILE A 185 7.31 5.19 17.50
N ALA A 186 7.59 4.91 18.78
CA ALA A 186 8.63 3.97 19.16
C ALA A 186 8.39 2.56 18.62
N MET A 187 7.13 2.11 18.60
CA MET A 187 6.75 0.82 18.02
C MET A 187 6.84 0.81 16.49
N ALA A 188 6.46 1.90 15.82
CA ALA A 188 6.53 2.01 14.37
C ALA A 188 7.98 1.99 13.86
N PHE A 189 8.91 2.59 14.59
CA PHE A 189 10.32 2.71 14.18
C PHE A 189 11.25 1.74 14.88
N GLY A 190 10.94 1.29 16.11
CA GLY A 190 11.77 0.35 16.88
C GLY A 190 11.82 -1.06 16.30
N GLY A 191 10.89 -1.43 15.43
CA GLY A 191 10.92 -2.69 14.70
C GLY A 191 11.84 -2.67 13.45
N TRP A 192 12.47 -1.54 13.17
CA TRP A 192 13.33 -1.33 11.99
C TRP A 192 14.83 -1.33 12.32
N ALA A 193 15.19 -1.23 13.57
CA ALA A 193 16.57 -1.29 14.06
C ALA A 193 16.99 -2.72 14.36
#